data_cb6f40b730cbf59f1a1798d618a16dc7
#
_entry.id   cb6f40b730cbf59f1a1798d618a16dc7
#
_cell.length_a   1.000
_cell.length_b   1.000
_cell.length_c   1.000
_cell.angle_alpha   90.00
_cell.angle_beta   90.00
_cell.angle_gamma   90.00
#
_symmetry.space_group_name_H-M   'P 1'
#
loop_
_entity.id
_entity.type
_entity.pdbx_description
1 polymer ?
#
loop_
_entity_poly.entity_id
_entity_poly.type
_entity_poly.pdbx_seq_one_letter_code
_entity_poly.pdbx_strand_id
1 'polypeptide(L)'
;MKKILVLLANGFEESEMIIPVDVLRRAQFKVDLMSIGDLEVTSSHGLKVIADIKFSNNLTYDAIFLPGGQPGTSNLMADERVLDLLRSYTKDSKIVSAICAAPRVLAKAGILEGKKVTSYPMKDASVIFSMADYKDEDVVIDGNLITGRGVGVVFPFAYALAHALGADSEALKGIMVYPK
;
A
#
# COMPACT_ATOMS: atom_id res chain seq x y z
N MET A 1 -9.69 -7.01 -16.62
CA MET A 1 -9.69 -7.14 -15.13
C MET A 1 -8.39 -6.56 -14.62
N LYS A 2 -8.45 -5.58 -13.72
CA LYS A 2 -7.27 -4.95 -13.12
C LYS A 2 -6.53 -5.93 -12.20
N LYS A 3 -5.20 -5.79 -12.15
CA LYS A 3 -4.32 -6.63 -11.32
C LYS A 3 -3.58 -5.75 -10.32
N ILE A 4 -3.59 -6.13 -9.06
CA ILE A 4 -2.96 -5.41 -7.97
C ILE A 4 -1.92 -6.29 -7.31
N LEU A 5 -0.74 -5.74 -7.09
CA LEU A 5 0.33 -6.37 -6.35
C LEU A 5 0.37 -5.83 -4.93
N VAL A 6 0.32 -6.70 -3.94
CA VAL A 6 0.54 -6.35 -2.54
C VAL A 6 1.92 -6.85 -2.12
N LEU A 7 2.81 -5.93 -1.74
CA LEU A 7 4.16 -6.28 -1.31
C LEU A 7 4.19 -6.59 0.18
N LEU A 8 4.65 -7.78 0.55
CA LEU A 8 4.75 -8.25 1.92
C LEU A 8 6.19 -8.53 2.34
N ALA A 9 6.48 -8.14 3.58
CA ALA A 9 7.68 -8.53 4.32
C ALA A 9 7.27 -8.96 5.73
N ASN A 10 8.07 -9.78 6.39
CA ASN A 10 7.84 -10.12 7.79
C ASN A 10 7.70 -8.86 8.65
N GLY A 11 6.66 -8.81 9.48
CA GLY A 11 6.30 -7.65 10.28
C GLY A 11 5.35 -6.66 9.58
N PHE A 12 4.66 -7.08 8.51
CA PHE A 12 3.56 -6.27 7.94
C PHE A 12 2.40 -6.15 8.95
N GLU A 13 1.60 -5.08 8.85
CA GLU A 13 0.38 -4.93 9.68
C GLU A 13 -0.77 -5.68 9.01
N GLU A 14 -1.35 -6.64 9.74
CA GLU A 14 -2.33 -7.59 9.20
C GLU A 14 -3.64 -6.93 8.74
N SER A 15 -4.19 -6.00 9.53
CA SER A 15 -5.45 -5.33 9.17
C SER A 15 -5.27 -4.45 7.94
N GLU A 16 -4.11 -3.82 7.81
CA GLU A 16 -3.76 -2.97 6.67
C GLU A 16 -3.54 -3.79 5.39
N MET A 17 -3.25 -5.07 5.51
CA MET A 17 -3.16 -5.97 4.37
C MET A 17 -4.52 -6.63 4.06
N ILE A 18 -5.14 -7.26 5.06
CA ILE A 18 -6.33 -8.12 4.86
C ILE A 18 -7.52 -7.30 4.36
N ILE A 19 -7.80 -6.14 4.97
CA ILE A 19 -8.96 -5.33 4.63
C ILE A 19 -8.90 -4.80 3.19
N PRO A 20 -7.81 -4.15 2.73
CA PRO A 20 -7.72 -3.75 1.34
C PRO A 20 -7.77 -4.92 0.35
N VAL A 21 -7.16 -6.06 0.68
CA VAL A 21 -7.21 -7.25 -0.16
C VAL A 21 -8.65 -7.76 -0.31
N ASP A 22 -9.42 -7.83 0.79
CA ASP A 22 -10.83 -8.23 0.74
C ASP A 22 -11.66 -7.25 -0.10
N VAL A 23 -11.52 -5.93 0.14
CA VAL A 23 -12.22 -4.89 -0.64
C VAL A 23 -11.91 -5.01 -2.13
N LEU A 24 -10.64 -5.14 -2.49
CA LEU A 24 -10.20 -5.21 -3.89
C LEU A 24 -10.67 -6.51 -4.57
N ARG A 25 -10.64 -7.64 -3.86
CA ARG A 25 -11.16 -8.92 -4.38
C ARG A 25 -12.67 -8.90 -4.54
N ARG A 26 -13.42 -8.24 -3.64
CA ARG A 26 -14.87 -7.99 -3.81
C ARG A 26 -15.16 -7.10 -5.02
N ALA A 27 -14.28 -6.16 -5.34
CA ALA A 27 -14.34 -5.35 -6.58
C ALA A 27 -14.01 -6.16 -7.85
N GLN A 28 -13.84 -7.48 -7.75
CA GLN A 28 -13.49 -8.38 -8.84
C GLN A 28 -12.12 -8.07 -9.48
N PHE A 29 -11.21 -7.51 -8.72
CA PHE A 29 -9.82 -7.35 -9.15
C PHE A 29 -9.00 -8.59 -8.82
N LYS A 30 -7.97 -8.88 -9.62
CA LYS A 30 -6.97 -9.88 -9.29
C LYS A 30 -5.97 -9.26 -8.33
N VAL A 31 -5.83 -9.83 -7.12
CA VAL A 31 -4.88 -9.38 -6.11
C VAL A 31 -3.94 -10.51 -5.77
N ASP A 32 -2.66 -10.30 -6.04
CA ASP A 32 -1.59 -11.23 -5.70
C ASP A 32 -0.75 -10.67 -4.54
N LEU A 33 -0.51 -11.50 -3.52
CA LEU A 33 0.39 -11.22 -2.41
C LEU A 33 1.80 -11.66 -2.80
N MET A 34 2.75 -10.72 -2.86
CA MET A 34 4.15 -11.00 -3.18
C MET A 34 5.04 -10.82 -1.97
N SER A 35 5.72 -11.86 -1.56
CA SER A 35 6.72 -11.79 -0.49
C SER A 35 8.10 -11.44 -1.03
N ILE A 36 8.81 -10.53 -0.37
CA ILE A 36 10.22 -10.23 -0.67
C ILE A 36 11.19 -11.31 -0.16
N GLY A 37 10.70 -12.22 0.68
CA GLY A 37 11.45 -13.34 1.26
C GLY A 37 10.78 -14.69 0.97
N ASP A 38 10.53 -15.45 2.03
CA ASP A 38 9.84 -16.73 1.93
C ASP A 38 8.34 -16.54 1.70
N LEU A 39 7.67 -17.60 1.19
CA LEU A 39 6.22 -17.53 0.94
C LEU A 39 5.42 -17.42 2.25
N GLU A 40 5.87 -18.06 3.34
CA GLU A 40 5.28 -17.83 4.65
C GLU A 40 5.76 -16.48 5.19
N VAL A 41 4.82 -15.57 5.45
CA VAL A 41 5.08 -14.23 5.96
C VAL A 41 4.33 -14.06 7.28
N THR A 42 5.03 -13.62 8.32
CA THR A 42 4.46 -13.38 9.63
C THR A 42 4.20 -11.89 9.83
N SER A 43 2.99 -11.52 10.24
CA SER A 43 2.61 -10.12 10.53
C SER A 43 3.25 -9.60 11.81
N SER A 44 3.07 -8.30 12.08
CA SER A 44 3.58 -7.65 13.30
C SER A 44 2.97 -8.20 14.60
N HIS A 45 1.78 -8.80 14.54
CA HIS A 45 1.12 -9.41 15.71
C HIS A 45 1.03 -10.94 15.61
N GLY A 46 1.87 -11.57 14.78
CA GLY A 46 2.06 -13.01 14.74
C GLY A 46 1.10 -13.80 13.84
N LEU A 47 0.24 -13.12 13.06
CA LEU A 47 -0.57 -13.82 12.06
C LEU A 47 0.32 -14.29 10.91
N LYS A 48 0.24 -15.58 10.57
CA LYS A 48 0.95 -16.15 9.44
C LYS A 48 0.07 -16.22 8.22
N VAL A 49 0.61 -15.79 7.09
CA VAL A 49 -0.04 -15.88 5.78
C VAL A 49 0.93 -16.51 4.79
N ILE A 50 0.37 -17.17 3.78
CA ILE A 50 1.14 -17.67 2.65
C ILE A 50 0.95 -16.69 1.51
N ALA A 51 2.03 -16.05 1.07
CA ALA A 51 2.02 -15.20 -0.11
C ALA A 51 1.80 -16.04 -1.38
N ASP A 52 1.14 -15.46 -2.37
CA ASP A 52 0.84 -16.16 -3.64
C ASP A 52 2.11 -16.40 -4.45
N ILE A 53 3.08 -15.47 -4.38
CA ILE A 53 4.33 -15.51 -5.16
C ILE A 53 5.52 -14.95 -4.36
N LYS A 54 6.72 -15.41 -4.72
CA LYS A 54 7.98 -14.75 -4.32
C LYS A 54 8.29 -13.56 -5.22
N PHE A 55 9.10 -12.64 -4.75
CA PHE A 55 9.49 -11.45 -5.49
C PHE A 55 9.97 -11.76 -6.91
N SER A 56 9.42 -11.06 -7.89
CA SER A 56 9.75 -11.17 -9.30
C SER A 56 9.51 -9.83 -10.01
N ASN A 57 10.47 -9.40 -10.83
CA ASN A 57 10.36 -8.19 -11.65
C ASN A 57 9.64 -8.44 -12.99
N ASN A 58 9.35 -9.69 -13.34
CA ASN A 58 8.83 -10.07 -14.65
C ASN A 58 7.31 -10.05 -14.74
N LEU A 59 6.64 -9.53 -13.71
CA LEU A 59 5.18 -9.51 -13.62
C LEU A 59 4.64 -8.08 -13.81
N THR A 60 3.55 -7.95 -14.54
CA THR A 60 2.91 -6.66 -14.81
C THR A 60 1.59 -6.57 -14.06
N TYR A 61 1.47 -5.52 -13.24
CA TYR A 61 0.24 -5.15 -12.52
C TYR A 61 -0.15 -3.71 -12.86
N ASP A 62 -1.41 -3.36 -12.59
CA ASP A 62 -1.95 -2.00 -12.76
C ASP A 62 -1.66 -1.11 -11.56
N ALA A 63 -1.47 -1.71 -10.38
CA ALA A 63 -1.19 -1.02 -9.14
C ALA A 63 -0.28 -1.84 -8.22
N ILE A 64 0.45 -1.11 -7.35
CA ILE A 64 1.18 -1.66 -6.19
C ILE A 64 0.59 -1.09 -4.92
N PHE A 65 0.45 -1.94 -3.91
CA PHE A 65 0.06 -1.57 -2.57
C PHE A 65 1.04 -2.10 -1.52
N LEU A 66 1.43 -1.22 -0.59
CA LEU A 66 2.30 -1.53 0.54
C LEU A 66 1.53 -1.34 1.85
N PRO A 67 1.21 -2.40 2.61
CA PRO A 67 0.76 -2.29 4.00
C PRO A 67 1.90 -1.78 4.87
N GLY A 68 1.57 -1.15 5.99
CA GLY A 68 2.55 -0.73 6.98
C GLY A 68 2.97 -1.86 7.93
N GLY A 69 3.21 -1.50 9.18
CA GLY A 69 3.72 -2.41 10.20
C GLY A 69 5.24 -2.38 10.31
N GLN A 70 5.73 -2.77 11.51
CA GLN A 70 7.15 -2.92 11.79
C GLN A 70 7.44 -4.34 12.27
N PRO A 71 8.57 -4.93 11.87
CA PRO A 71 9.63 -4.39 11.00
C PRO A 71 9.35 -4.48 9.47
N GLY A 72 8.13 -4.81 9.03
CA GLY A 72 7.79 -5.00 7.62
C GLY A 72 8.18 -3.81 6.73
N THR A 73 7.83 -2.58 7.16
CA THR A 73 8.22 -1.37 6.46
C THR A 73 9.75 -1.22 6.34
N SER A 74 10.47 -1.50 7.43
CA SER A 74 11.94 -1.43 7.42
C SER A 74 12.56 -2.46 6.49
N ASN A 75 11.99 -3.66 6.44
CA ASN A 75 12.42 -4.72 5.53
C ASN A 75 12.18 -4.35 4.06
N LEU A 76 11.01 -3.77 3.74
CA LEU A 76 10.72 -3.25 2.38
C LEU A 76 11.66 -2.11 1.99
N MET A 77 11.98 -1.20 2.93
CA MET A 77 12.91 -0.08 2.69
C MET A 77 14.35 -0.53 2.43
N ALA A 78 14.75 -1.67 3.00
CA ALA A 78 16.10 -2.22 2.85
C ALA A 78 16.30 -2.99 1.54
N ASP A 79 15.22 -3.33 0.84
CA ASP A 79 15.28 -4.13 -0.39
C ASP A 79 15.26 -3.22 -1.62
N GLU A 80 16.42 -3.07 -2.26
CA GLU A 80 16.57 -2.21 -3.45
C GLU A 80 15.67 -2.67 -4.61
N ARG A 81 15.34 -3.96 -4.69
CA ARG A 81 14.41 -4.49 -5.71
C ARG A 81 13.01 -3.88 -5.57
N VAL A 82 12.57 -3.63 -4.32
CA VAL A 82 11.30 -2.96 -4.00
C VAL A 82 11.36 -1.49 -4.43
N LEU A 83 12.45 -0.80 -4.11
CA LEU A 83 12.63 0.61 -4.47
C LEU A 83 12.64 0.81 -5.98
N ASP A 84 13.35 -0.04 -6.72
CA ASP A 84 13.38 0.00 -8.19
C ASP A 84 12.02 -0.28 -8.81
N LEU A 85 11.28 -1.25 -8.26
CA LEU A 85 9.93 -1.56 -8.70
C LEU A 85 8.99 -0.35 -8.53
N LEU A 86 9.05 0.34 -7.39
CA LEU A 86 8.26 1.55 -7.12
C LEU A 86 8.62 2.70 -8.08
N ARG A 87 9.91 2.93 -8.33
CA ARG A 87 10.39 3.91 -9.33
C ARG A 87 9.84 3.61 -10.72
N SER A 88 9.89 2.34 -11.14
CA SER A 88 9.34 1.90 -12.44
C SER A 88 7.84 2.16 -12.54
N TYR A 89 7.05 1.80 -11.52
CA TYR A 89 5.61 2.01 -11.53
C TYR A 89 5.23 3.50 -11.57
N THR A 90 5.96 4.33 -10.83
CA THR A 90 5.76 5.80 -10.87
C THR A 90 6.08 6.36 -12.24
N LYS A 91 7.19 5.93 -12.86
CA LYS A 91 7.58 6.33 -14.22
C LYS A 91 6.53 5.94 -15.27
N ASP A 92 5.95 4.75 -15.12
CA ASP A 92 4.91 4.23 -16.01
C ASP A 92 3.51 4.79 -15.71
N SER A 93 3.40 5.77 -14.79
CA SER A 93 2.14 6.37 -14.33
C SER A 93 1.12 5.35 -13.82
N LYS A 94 1.58 4.25 -13.24
CA LYS A 94 0.74 3.26 -12.57
C LYS A 94 0.42 3.70 -11.14
N ILE A 95 -0.63 3.12 -10.56
CA ILE A 95 -1.02 3.43 -9.20
C ILE A 95 0.01 2.84 -8.22
N VAL A 96 0.52 3.71 -7.33
CA VAL A 96 1.34 3.34 -6.19
C VAL A 96 0.60 3.75 -4.92
N SER A 97 0.43 2.82 -3.99
CA SER A 97 -0.30 3.09 -2.76
C SER A 97 0.40 2.51 -1.53
N ALA A 98 0.30 3.23 -0.41
CA ALA A 98 0.94 2.85 0.84
C ALA A 98 0.16 3.41 2.04
N ILE A 99 0.14 2.68 3.14
CA ILE A 99 -0.58 3.10 4.35
C ILE A 99 0.32 3.07 5.59
N CYS A 100 0.02 3.88 6.60
CA CYS A 100 0.66 3.87 7.92
C CYS A 100 2.15 4.20 7.84
N ALA A 101 3.03 3.27 8.19
CA ALA A 101 4.47 3.44 8.10
C ALA A 101 5.02 3.31 6.66
N ALA A 102 4.29 2.63 5.77
CA ALA A 102 4.79 2.28 4.44
C ALA A 102 5.07 3.47 3.49
N PRO A 103 4.44 4.66 3.59
CA PRO A 103 4.87 5.83 2.81
C PRO A 103 6.36 6.20 2.94
N ARG A 104 7.03 5.76 4.03
CA ARG A 104 8.49 5.89 4.18
C ARG A 104 9.28 5.13 3.11
N VAL A 105 8.74 3.99 2.63
CA VAL A 105 9.35 3.22 1.53
C VAL A 105 9.32 4.05 0.26
N LEU A 106 8.22 4.78 0.01
CA LEU A 106 8.05 5.67 -1.14
C LEU A 106 9.01 6.87 -1.05
N ALA A 107 9.18 7.45 0.16
CA ALA A 107 10.16 8.50 0.40
C ALA A 107 11.58 7.99 0.13
N LYS A 108 11.94 6.79 0.61
CA LYS A 108 13.23 6.15 0.36
C LYS A 108 13.47 5.87 -1.13
N ALA A 109 12.42 5.51 -1.87
CA ALA A 109 12.48 5.33 -3.33
C ALA A 109 12.68 6.65 -4.09
N GLY A 110 12.49 7.81 -3.45
CA GLY A 110 12.65 9.13 -4.07
C GLY A 110 11.51 9.53 -5.01
N ILE A 111 10.30 8.99 -4.81
CA ILE A 111 9.15 9.19 -5.71
C ILE A 111 8.10 10.17 -5.16
N LEU A 112 8.41 10.89 -4.07
CA LEU A 112 7.47 11.79 -3.40
C LEU A 112 7.74 13.27 -3.62
N GLU A 113 8.69 13.65 -4.48
CA GLU A 113 9.02 15.05 -4.72
C GLU A 113 7.80 15.82 -5.24
N GLY A 114 7.40 16.88 -4.52
CA GLY A 114 6.25 17.72 -4.83
C GLY A 114 4.88 17.05 -4.72
N LYS A 115 4.81 15.80 -4.22
CA LYS A 115 3.57 15.05 -4.05
C LYS A 115 2.89 15.34 -2.71
N LYS A 116 1.56 15.39 -2.71
CA LYS A 116 0.78 15.38 -1.48
C LYS A 116 0.75 13.97 -0.90
N VAL A 117 1.08 13.84 0.39
CA VAL A 117 1.15 12.53 1.07
C VAL A 117 0.68 12.63 2.51
N THR A 118 0.23 11.50 3.05
CA THR A 118 0.02 11.28 4.48
C THR A 118 0.71 9.99 4.90
N SER A 119 0.89 9.81 6.20
CA SER A 119 1.46 8.60 6.80
C SER A 119 1.04 8.48 8.26
N TYR A 120 1.47 7.41 8.91
CA TYR A 120 1.42 7.33 10.37
C TYR A 120 2.15 8.53 10.99
N PRO A 121 1.54 9.22 11.98
CA PRO A 121 2.17 10.38 12.63
C PRO A 121 3.47 9.97 13.32
N MET A 122 4.58 10.52 12.87
CA MET A 122 5.92 10.26 13.40
C MET A 122 6.61 11.58 13.77
N LYS A 123 7.46 11.55 14.80
CA LYS A 123 8.20 12.76 15.24
C LYS A 123 9.14 13.31 14.15
N ASP A 124 9.63 12.43 13.28
CA ASP A 124 10.57 12.72 12.20
C ASP A 124 9.91 12.85 10.82
N ALA A 125 8.56 12.92 10.77
CA ALA A 125 7.82 13.03 9.51
C ALA A 125 8.27 14.20 8.64
N SER A 126 8.54 15.37 9.24
CA SER A 126 9.03 16.55 8.52
C SER A 126 10.39 16.37 7.86
N VAL A 127 11.23 15.49 8.39
CA VAL A 127 12.53 15.14 7.81
C VAL A 127 12.37 14.10 6.70
N ILE A 128 11.63 13.02 6.99
CA ILE A 128 11.39 11.91 6.05
C ILE A 128 10.68 12.38 4.79
N PHE A 129 9.66 13.23 4.95
CA PHE A 129 8.82 13.74 3.86
C PHE A 129 9.18 15.18 3.46
N SER A 130 10.44 15.61 3.68
CA SER A 130 10.88 16.98 3.39
C SER A 130 10.73 17.41 1.92
N MET A 131 10.72 16.44 0.98
CA MET A 131 10.50 16.69 -0.45
C MET A 131 9.02 16.63 -0.87
N ALA A 132 8.12 16.28 0.05
CA ALA A 132 6.69 16.12 -0.20
C ALA A 132 5.87 17.23 0.49
N ASP A 133 4.64 17.44 0.02
CA ASP A 133 3.63 18.27 0.68
C ASP A 133 2.86 17.37 1.67
N TYR A 134 3.38 17.25 2.90
CA TYR A 134 2.81 16.38 3.93
C TYR A 134 1.48 16.93 4.47
N LYS A 135 0.46 16.06 4.48
CA LYS A 135 -0.92 16.37 4.93
C LYS A 135 -1.26 15.56 6.19
N ASP A 136 -1.89 16.22 7.15
CA ASP A 136 -2.49 15.56 8.33
C ASP A 136 -3.95 15.16 8.01
N GLU A 137 -4.10 14.25 7.04
CA GLU A 137 -5.37 13.76 6.54
C GLU A 137 -5.41 12.23 6.60
N ASP A 138 -6.60 11.65 6.69
CA ASP A 138 -6.78 10.20 6.80
C ASP A 138 -6.35 9.46 5.53
N VAL A 139 -6.72 10.00 4.36
CA VAL A 139 -6.35 9.47 3.04
C VAL A 139 -6.03 10.63 2.12
N VAL A 140 -4.89 10.57 1.46
CA VAL A 140 -4.44 11.56 0.47
C VAL A 140 -4.29 10.90 -0.90
N ILE A 141 -4.88 11.51 -1.90
CA ILE A 141 -4.78 11.11 -3.31
C ILE A 141 -4.11 12.25 -4.08
N ASP A 142 -3.00 11.94 -4.76
CA ASP A 142 -2.33 12.85 -5.66
C ASP A 142 -2.02 12.14 -6.99
N GLY A 143 -2.94 12.26 -7.93
CA GLY A 143 -2.86 11.54 -9.20
C GLY A 143 -2.89 10.03 -8.98
N ASN A 144 -1.80 9.37 -9.34
CA ASN A 144 -1.65 7.91 -9.18
C ASN A 144 -1.03 7.48 -7.85
N LEU A 145 -0.79 8.43 -6.95
CA LEU A 145 -0.29 8.16 -5.60
C LEU A 145 -1.44 8.21 -4.59
N ILE A 146 -1.59 7.15 -3.79
CA ILE A 146 -2.61 7.07 -2.75
C ILE A 146 -1.93 6.68 -1.44
N THR A 147 -2.05 7.53 -0.43
CA THR A 147 -1.49 7.26 0.89
C THR A 147 -2.56 7.31 1.97
N GLY A 148 -2.41 6.49 3.01
CA GLY A 148 -3.31 6.41 4.15
C GLY A 148 -2.56 6.57 5.47
N ARG A 149 -3.24 7.13 6.48
CA ARG A 149 -2.64 7.50 7.76
C ARG A 149 -2.33 6.30 8.65
N GLY A 150 -3.15 5.27 8.64
CA GLY A 150 -2.91 4.10 9.49
C GLY A 150 -4.12 3.17 9.63
N VAL A 151 -4.01 2.21 10.52
CA VAL A 151 -4.98 1.11 10.69
C VAL A 151 -6.42 1.61 10.94
N GLY A 152 -6.59 2.71 11.67
CA GLY A 152 -7.92 3.28 11.96
C GLY A 152 -8.68 3.78 10.73
N VAL A 153 -8.01 4.00 9.60
CA VAL A 153 -8.58 4.52 8.36
C VAL A 153 -8.42 3.55 7.18
N VAL A 154 -8.20 2.29 7.47
CA VAL A 154 -7.91 1.27 6.45
C VAL A 154 -9.08 1.06 5.47
N PHE A 155 -10.33 1.13 5.92
CA PHE A 155 -11.48 1.02 5.04
C PHE A 155 -11.62 2.21 4.07
N PRO A 156 -11.61 3.49 4.53
CA PRO A 156 -11.56 4.64 3.62
C PRO A 156 -10.43 4.55 2.61
N PHE A 157 -9.23 4.16 3.04
CA PHE A 157 -8.09 3.95 2.16
C PHE A 157 -8.35 2.86 1.11
N ALA A 158 -8.89 1.71 1.52
CA ALA A 158 -9.19 0.60 0.60
C ALA A 158 -10.25 0.98 -0.44
N TYR A 159 -11.29 1.72 -0.05
CA TYR A 159 -12.30 2.23 -0.98
C TYR A 159 -11.74 3.28 -1.94
N ALA A 160 -10.85 4.16 -1.46
CA ALA A 160 -10.17 5.13 -2.31
C ALA A 160 -9.31 4.43 -3.38
N LEU A 161 -8.56 3.40 -2.99
CA LEU A 161 -7.76 2.60 -3.91
C LEU A 161 -8.65 1.84 -4.93
N ALA A 162 -9.74 1.23 -4.47
CA ALA A 162 -10.69 0.54 -5.35
C ALA A 162 -11.33 1.51 -6.35
N HIS A 163 -11.73 2.70 -5.91
CA HIS A 163 -12.29 3.75 -6.77
C HIS A 163 -11.27 4.21 -7.83
N ALA A 164 -10.04 4.47 -7.45
CA ALA A 164 -8.97 4.87 -8.38
C ALA A 164 -8.69 3.80 -9.45
N LEU A 165 -8.97 2.54 -9.15
CA LEU A 165 -8.89 1.42 -10.08
C LEU A 165 -10.14 1.24 -10.95
N GLY A 166 -11.18 2.05 -10.72
CA GLY A 166 -12.41 2.07 -11.51
C GLY A 166 -13.57 1.27 -10.91
N ALA A 167 -13.49 0.86 -9.63
CA ALA A 167 -14.62 0.23 -8.95
C ALA A 167 -15.66 1.25 -8.47
N ASP A 168 -16.92 0.81 -8.38
CA ASP A 168 -17.97 1.54 -7.66
C ASP A 168 -17.78 1.35 -6.14
N SER A 169 -17.09 2.30 -5.52
CA SER A 169 -16.80 2.25 -4.09
C SER A 169 -18.07 2.39 -3.22
N GLU A 170 -19.11 3.07 -3.68
CA GLU A 170 -20.37 3.19 -2.93
C GLU A 170 -21.14 1.86 -2.92
N ALA A 171 -21.18 1.16 -4.06
CA ALA A 171 -21.73 -0.19 -4.09
C ALA A 171 -20.95 -1.15 -3.17
N LEU A 172 -19.61 -1.08 -3.14
CA LEU A 172 -18.77 -1.87 -2.23
C LEU A 172 -19.06 -1.56 -0.77
N LYS A 173 -19.18 -0.28 -0.38
CA LYS A 173 -19.58 0.12 0.97
C LYS A 173 -20.94 -0.48 1.37
N GLY A 174 -21.91 -0.46 0.45
CA GLY A 174 -23.22 -1.07 0.67
C GLY A 174 -23.14 -2.57 0.93
N ILE A 175 -22.43 -3.31 0.10
CA ILE A 175 -22.26 -4.77 0.24
C ILE A 175 -21.53 -5.12 1.55
N MET A 176 -20.57 -4.30 1.95
CA MET A 176 -19.77 -4.52 3.17
C MET A 176 -20.42 -3.94 4.43
N VAL A 177 -21.63 -3.37 4.32
CA VAL A 177 -22.36 -2.75 5.45
C VAL A 177 -21.49 -1.71 6.18
N TYR A 178 -20.72 -0.94 5.39
CA TYR A 178 -19.88 0.12 5.95
C TYR A 178 -20.75 1.23 6.54
N PRO A 179 -20.45 1.76 7.75
CA PRO A 179 -21.24 2.80 8.38
C PRO A 179 -21.42 4.05 7.50
N LYS A 180 -22.62 4.64 7.56
CA LYS A 180 -22.96 5.89 6.86
C LYS A 180 -22.38 7.09 7.58
#